data_c4c8326fcb585ccbd1b00d7ee2eee1d3
#
_entry.id   c4c8326fcb585ccbd1b00d7ee2eee1d3
#
_cell.length_a   1.000
_cell.length_b   1.000
_cell.length_c   1.000
_cell.angle_alpha   90.00
_cell.angle_beta   90.00
_cell.angle_gamma   90.00
#
_symmetry.space_group_name_H-M   'P 1'
#
loop_
_entity.id
_entity.type
_entity.pdbx_description
1 polymer ?
#
loop_
_entity_poly.entity_id
_entity_poly.type
_entity_poly.pdbx_seq_one_letter_code
_entity_poly.pdbx_strand_id
1 'polypeptide(L)'
;MTTNPTIIDSDFKYIDKKGNLLKTRTELTVAQMLTFLENEYQYNYEISLKNGTKVKIDFKTEKGLIEVIDNDKDIEKYRQLKEDFPEEKIMAIGHAKYTAQIKELQDIVFYEKTPQTGSIFLDDASFAFDYAHILPLVEKCSILHGHTSSVMVELVGQMKNNLLVDFGIAKKIIKEVINDFDHKFFINRKYLKKED
;
A
#
# COMPACT_ATOMS: atom_id res chain seq x y z
N MET A 1 5.99 -25.56 24.12
CA MET A 1 5.72 -25.54 22.68
C MET A 1 6.21 -24.21 22.16
N THR A 2 7.38 -24.20 21.56
CA THR A 2 7.97 -23.00 20.94
C THR A 2 7.29 -22.77 19.61
N THR A 3 6.39 -21.79 19.55
CA THR A 3 5.85 -21.33 18.27
C THR A 3 6.97 -20.59 17.56
N ASN A 4 7.46 -21.16 16.45
CA ASN A 4 8.36 -20.45 15.55
C ASN A 4 7.73 -19.12 15.16
N PRO A 5 8.48 -18.00 15.17
CA PRO A 5 7.99 -16.74 14.67
C PRO A 5 7.60 -16.94 13.20
N THR A 6 6.36 -16.60 12.87
CA THR A 6 5.91 -16.58 11.47
C THR A 6 6.81 -15.61 10.72
N ILE A 7 7.65 -16.15 9.84
CA ILE A 7 8.47 -15.32 8.93
C ILE A 7 7.46 -14.55 8.10
N ILE A 8 7.49 -13.23 8.23
CA ILE A 8 6.71 -12.34 7.34
C ILE A 8 7.24 -12.62 5.94
N ASP A 9 6.34 -13.05 5.05
CA ASP A 9 6.68 -13.32 3.66
C ASP A 9 7.42 -12.11 3.09
N SER A 10 8.64 -12.33 2.59
CA SER A 10 9.53 -11.26 2.12
C SER A 10 8.99 -10.48 0.91
N ASP A 11 7.88 -10.95 0.31
CA ASP A 11 7.24 -10.31 -0.84
C ASP A 11 6.40 -9.09 -0.46
N PHE A 12 6.01 -8.94 0.81
CA PHE A 12 5.24 -7.80 1.28
C PHE A 12 6.16 -6.65 1.70
N LYS A 13 5.96 -5.48 1.08
CA LYS A 13 6.83 -4.30 1.28
C LYS A 13 6.10 -3.11 1.88
N TYR A 14 4.78 -3.10 1.84
CA TYR A 14 3.95 -1.96 2.21
C TYR A 14 2.83 -2.39 3.15
N ILE A 15 2.32 -1.44 3.92
CA ILE A 15 1.16 -1.64 4.79
C ILE A 15 0.16 -0.51 4.56
N ASP A 16 -1.11 -0.84 4.42
CA ASP A 16 -2.18 0.15 4.29
C ASP A 16 -2.75 0.57 5.66
N LYS A 17 -3.69 1.53 5.65
CA LYS A 17 -4.35 1.99 6.88
C LYS A 17 -5.16 0.90 7.61
N LYS A 18 -5.59 -0.14 6.91
CA LYS A 18 -6.34 -1.26 7.48
C LYS A 18 -5.43 -2.36 8.04
N GLY A 19 -4.11 -2.21 7.89
CA GLY A 19 -3.13 -3.18 8.31
C GLY A 19 -2.90 -4.32 7.31
N ASN A 20 -3.40 -4.21 6.08
CA ASN A 20 -3.11 -5.18 5.04
C ASN A 20 -1.67 -5.05 4.57
N LEU A 21 -1.00 -6.19 4.40
CA LEU A 21 0.34 -6.26 3.85
C LEU A 21 0.27 -6.32 2.32
N LEU A 22 0.82 -5.33 1.66
CA LEU A 22 0.75 -5.12 0.22
C LEU A 22 2.10 -5.44 -0.44
N LYS A 23 2.08 -5.94 -1.68
CA LYS A 23 3.28 -6.37 -2.40
C LYS A 23 3.92 -5.25 -3.18
N THR A 24 3.10 -4.40 -3.79
CA THR A 24 3.57 -3.37 -4.70
C THR A 24 3.17 -1.96 -4.24
N ARG A 25 3.89 -0.99 -4.76
CA ARG A 25 3.58 0.42 -4.53
C ARG A 25 2.27 0.82 -5.20
N THR A 26 1.95 0.24 -6.34
CA THR A 26 0.70 0.48 -7.05
C THR A 26 -0.49 0.00 -6.21
N GLU A 27 -0.39 -1.19 -5.61
CA GLU A 27 -1.39 -1.68 -4.65
C GLU A 27 -1.59 -0.71 -3.48
N LEU A 28 -0.48 -0.19 -2.90
CA LEU A 28 -0.57 0.81 -1.84
C LEU A 28 -1.30 2.07 -2.30
N THR A 29 -0.98 2.58 -3.50
CA THR A 29 -1.63 3.76 -4.07
C THR A 29 -3.13 3.52 -4.25
N VAL A 30 -3.53 2.35 -4.76
CA VAL A 30 -4.94 1.98 -4.91
C VAL A 30 -5.63 1.90 -3.55
N ALA A 31 -5.02 1.27 -2.56
CA ALA A 31 -5.55 1.18 -1.19
C ALA A 31 -5.76 2.57 -0.57
N GLN A 32 -4.81 3.47 -0.76
CA GLN A 32 -4.89 4.87 -0.29
C GLN A 32 -6.01 5.63 -1.00
N MET A 33 -6.16 5.47 -2.33
CA MET A 33 -7.24 6.07 -3.10
C MET A 33 -8.61 5.57 -2.64
N LEU A 34 -8.76 4.25 -2.43
CA LEU A 34 -10.01 3.66 -1.93
C LEU A 34 -10.35 4.21 -0.55
N THR A 35 -9.36 4.32 0.33
CA THR A 35 -9.53 4.91 1.66
C THR A 35 -9.93 6.39 1.60
N PHE A 36 -9.27 7.15 0.72
CA PHE A 36 -9.57 8.57 0.53
C PHE A 36 -11.00 8.81 -0.01
N LEU A 37 -11.44 7.92 -0.91
CA LEU A 37 -12.79 7.96 -1.50
C LEU A 37 -13.85 7.33 -0.57
N GLU A 38 -13.48 6.95 0.65
CA GLU A 38 -14.36 6.28 1.61
C GLU A 38 -14.99 4.99 1.07
N ASN A 39 -14.32 4.33 0.12
CA ASN A 39 -14.75 3.05 -0.43
C ASN A 39 -14.20 1.93 0.44
N GLU A 40 -15.10 1.16 1.04
CA GLU A 40 -14.71 -0.06 1.72
C GLU A 40 -14.16 -1.09 0.74
N TYR A 41 -13.11 -1.80 1.16
CA TYR A 41 -12.47 -2.83 0.33
C TYR A 41 -11.95 -4.00 1.15
N GLN A 42 -11.86 -5.16 0.50
CA GLN A 42 -11.17 -6.35 0.96
C GLN A 42 -9.96 -6.59 0.05
N TYR A 43 -8.78 -6.67 0.63
CA TYR A 43 -7.53 -6.96 -0.09
C TYR A 43 -7.31 -8.47 -0.22
N ASN A 44 -6.67 -8.93 -1.32
CA ASN A 44 -6.41 -10.34 -1.63
C ASN A 44 -7.68 -11.22 -1.61
N TYR A 45 -8.75 -10.73 -2.24
CA TYR A 45 -10.02 -11.45 -2.30
C TYR A 45 -9.91 -12.71 -3.16
N GLU A 46 -10.19 -13.88 -2.58
CA GLU A 46 -10.09 -15.16 -3.30
C GLU A 46 -11.38 -15.46 -4.07
N ILE A 47 -11.23 -15.82 -5.35
CA ILE A 47 -12.31 -16.32 -6.21
C ILE A 47 -11.87 -17.60 -6.91
N SER A 48 -12.86 -18.40 -7.35
CA SER A 48 -12.61 -19.62 -8.12
C SER A 48 -12.92 -19.37 -9.59
N LEU A 49 -11.95 -19.62 -10.46
CA LEU A 49 -12.13 -19.59 -11.91
C LEU A 49 -13.04 -20.75 -12.37
N LYS A 50 -13.55 -20.68 -13.60
CA LYS A 50 -14.39 -21.75 -14.19
C LYS A 50 -13.71 -23.12 -14.24
N ASN A 51 -12.39 -23.15 -14.34
CA ASN A 51 -11.58 -24.38 -14.31
C ASN A 51 -11.33 -24.92 -12.89
N GLY A 52 -11.89 -24.29 -11.84
CA GLY A 52 -11.72 -24.66 -10.44
C GLY A 52 -10.46 -24.10 -9.78
N THR A 53 -9.58 -23.41 -10.50
CA THR A 53 -8.38 -22.77 -9.94
C THR A 53 -8.79 -21.59 -9.07
N LYS A 54 -8.22 -21.50 -7.87
CA LYS A 54 -8.39 -20.34 -6.99
C LYS A 54 -7.36 -19.26 -7.31
N VAL A 55 -7.83 -18.04 -7.48
CA VAL A 55 -6.99 -16.87 -7.71
C VAL A 55 -7.35 -15.76 -6.72
N LYS A 56 -6.39 -14.91 -6.42
CA LYS A 56 -6.59 -13.74 -5.56
C LYS A 56 -6.66 -12.49 -6.43
N ILE A 57 -7.73 -11.74 -6.27
CA ILE A 57 -7.90 -10.40 -6.84
C ILE A 57 -7.40 -9.39 -5.82
N ASP A 58 -6.73 -8.34 -6.28
CA ASP A 58 -6.09 -7.41 -5.36
C ASP A 58 -7.10 -6.70 -4.46
N PHE A 59 -8.21 -6.19 -5.02
CA PHE A 59 -9.23 -5.52 -4.21
C PHE A 59 -10.64 -5.90 -4.65
N LYS A 60 -11.50 -6.17 -3.67
CA LYS A 60 -12.94 -6.23 -3.81
C LYS A 60 -13.59 -5.04 -3.15
N THR A 61 -14.46 -4.35 -3.86
CA THR A 61 -15.25 -3.22 -3.37
C THR A 61 -16.75 -3.48 -3.61
N GLU A 62 -17.62 -2.62 -3.09
CA GLU A 62 -19.05 -2.66 -3.41
C GLU A 62 -19.33 -2.37 -4.90
N LYS A 63 -18.42 -1.65 -5.58
CA LYS A 63 -18.54 -1.24 -6.98
C LYS A 63 -17.96 -2.24 -7.97
N GLY A 64 -17.38 -3.34 -7.50
CA GLY A 64 -16.74 -4.38 -8.31
C GLY A 64 -15.36 -4.76 -7.82
N LEU A 65 -14.66 -5.48 -8.68
CA LEU A 65 -13.32 -6.00 -8.44
C LEU A 65 -12.27 -5.09 -9.06
N ILE A 66 -11.09 -5.03 -8.47
CA ILE A 66 -9.96 -4.25 -8.98
C ILE A 66 -8.73 -5.15 -9.03
N GLU A 67 -8.12 -5.23 -10.20
CA GLU A 67 -6.85 -5.88 -10.42
C GLU A 67 -5.78 -4.84 -10.71
N VAL A 68 -4.68 -4.91 -9.98
CA VAL A 68 -3.52 -4.03 -10.15
C VAL A 68 -2.58 -4.63 -11.19
N ILE A 69 -2.23 -3.84 -12.20
CA ILE A 69 -1.41 -4.29 -13.34
C ILE A 69 -0.02 -3.69 -13.23
N ASP A 70 0.91 -4.44 -12.66
CA ASP A 70 2.29 -4.04 -12.48
C ASP A 70 3.28 -4.77 -13.40
N ASN A 71 2.83 -5.87 -14.04
CA ASN A 71 3.65 -6.69 -14.94
C ASN A 71 2.78 -7.46 -15.94
N ASP A 72 3.43 -8.18 -16.86
CA ASP A 72 2.75 -8.91 -17.93
C ASP A 72 1.90 -10.10 -17.41
N LYS A 73 2.26 -10.72 -16.28
CA LYS A 73 1.47 -11.80 -15.68
C LYS A 73 0.13 -11.30 -15.14
N ASP A 74 0.10 -10.07 -14.65
CA ASP A 74 -1.14 -9.43 -14.19
C ASP A 74 -2.08 -9.17 -15.36
N ILE A 75 -1.53 -8.85 -16.54
CA ILE A 75 -2.30 -8.71 -17.79
C ILE A 75 -2.96 -10.04 -18.17
N GLU A 76 -2.21 -11.14 -18.14
CA GLU A 76 -2.73 -12.48 -18.43
C GLU A 76 -3.83 -12.88 -17.45
N LYS A 77 -3.59 -12.65 -16.16
CA LYS A 77 -4.58 -12.89 -15.10
C LYS A 77 -5.85 -12.07 -15.31
N TYR A 78 -5.71 -10.77 -15.62
CA TYR A 78 -6.85 -9.90 -15.88
C TYR A 78 -7.69 -10.36 -17.08
N ARG A 79 -7.04 -10.77 -18.18
CA ARG A 79 -7.73 -11.35 -19.34
C ARG A 79 -8.53 -12.60 -18.98
N GLN A 80 -7.92 -13.52 -18.24
CA GLN A 80 -8.58 -14.73 -17.76
C GLN A 80 -9.80 -14.40 -16.89
N LEU A 81 -9.68 -13.41 -15.99
CA LEU A 81 -10.78 -12.96 -15.16
C LEU A 81 -11.96 -12.41 -16.00
N LYS A 82 -11.68 -11.63 -17.03
CA LYS A 82 -12.71 -11.08 -17.93
C LYS A 82 -13.39 -12.17 -18.75
N GLU A 83 -12.68 -13.21 -19.16
CA GLU A 83 -13.26 -14.37 -19.85
C GLU A 83 -14.14 -15.22 -18.94
N ASP A 84 -13.70 -15.45 -17.72
CA ASP A 84 -14.41 -16.28 -16.76
C ASP A 84 -15.64 -15.58 -16.15
N PHE A 85 -15.55 -14.26 -15.97
CA PHE A 85 -16.58 -13.44 -15.33
C PHE A 85 -16.97 -12.22 -16.20
N PRO A 86 -17.59 -12.45 -17.39
CA PRO A 86 -17.88 -11.36 -18.32
C PRO A 86 -18.91 -10.35 -17.80
N GLU A 87 -19.79 -10.78 -16.89
CA GLU A 87 -20.82 -9.92 -16.29
C GLU A 87 -20.30 -9.15 -15.04
N GLU A 88 -19.13 -9.53 -14.52
CA GLU A 88 -18.56 -8.87 -13.36
C GLU A 88 -17.84 -7.59 -13.78
N LYS A 89 -18.05 -6.54 -12.99
CA LYS A 89 -17.27 -5.32 -13.15
C LYS A 89 -15.87 -5.51 -12.56
N ILE A 90 -14.90 -5.77 -13.43
CA ILE A 90 -13.50 -5.91 -13.07
C ILE A 90 -12.71 -4.76 -13.69
N MET A 91 -12.16 -3.88 -12.85
CA MET A 91 -11.34 -2.74 -13.27
C MET A 91 -9.87 -3.12 -13.24
N ALA A 92 -9.12 -2.72 -14.27
CA ALA A 92 -7.67 -2.80 -14.26
C ALA A 92 -7.08 -1.42 -13.91
N ILE A 93 -6.21 -1.38 -12.91
CA ILE A 93 -5.51 -0.16 -12.50
C ILE A 93 -4.01 -0.43 -12.53
N GLY A 94 -3.25 0.38 -13.25
CA GLY A 94 -1.80 0.22 -13.32
C GLY A 94 -1.12 1.28 -14.16
N HIS A 95 0.19 1.15 -14.29
CA HIS A 95 0.97 2.05 -15.12
C HIS A 95 0.60 1.91 -16.60
N ALA A 96 0.51 3.04 -17.31
CA ALA A 96 0.12 3.11 -18.73
C ALA A 96 0.91 2.15 -19.65
N LYS A 97 2.18 1.87 -19.31
CA LYS A 97 3.02 0.88 -20.01
C LYS A 97 2.35 -0.49 -20.14
N TYR A 98 1.65 -0.93 -19.08
CA TYR A 98 0.99 -2.23 -19.03
C TYR A 98 -0.48 -2.13 -19.42
N THR A 99 -1.21 -1.16 -18.87
CA THR A 99 -2.65 -1.01 -19.08
C THR A 99 -3.00 -0.64 -20.52
N ALA A 100 -2.07 0.00 -21.27
CA ALA A 100 -2.26 0.27 -22.69
C ALA A 100 -2.43 -1.00 -23.54
N GLN A 101 -1.93 -2.15 -23.08
CA GLN A 101 -2.02 -3.45 -23.77
C GLN A 101 -3.40 -4.12 -23.64
N ILE A 102 -4.27 -3.59 -22.76
CA ILE A 102 -5.61 -4.14 -22.48
C ILE A 102 -6.71 -3.10 -22.70
N LYS A 103 -6.40 -2.05 -23.47
CA LYS A 103 -7.35 -0.94 -23.76
C LYS A 103 -8.69 -1.41 -24.32
N GLU A 104 -8.68 -2.49 -25.08
CA GLU A 104 -9.87 -3.08 -25.70
C GLU A 104 -10.86 -3.67 -24.70
N LEU A 105 -10.44 -3.93 -23.46
CA LEU A 105 -11.24 -4.56 -22.41
C LEU A 105 -12.07 -3.58 -21.57
N GLN A 106 -12.12 -2.31 -21.94
CA GLN A 106 -13.01 -1.20 -21.53
C GLN A 106 -13.04 -0.77 -20.05
N ASP A 107 -12.72 -1.60 -19.08
CA ASP A 107 -12.82 -1.26 -17.65
C ASP A 107 -11.47 -0.78 -17.08
N ILE A 108 -10.77 0.07 -17.81
CA ILE A 108 -9.46 0.58 -17.43
C ILE A 108 -9.61 1.96 -16.82
N VAL A 109 -9.19 2.11 -15.58
CA VAL A 109 -9.06 3.43 -14.95
C VAL A 109 -7.64 3.93 -15.18
N PHE A 110 -7.50 4.92 -16.06
CA PHE A 110 -6.26 5.66 -16.19
C PHE A 110 -6.22 6.79 -15.16
N TYR A 111 -5.09 6.94 -14.48
CA TYR A 111 -4.84 8.10 -13.63
C TYR A 111 -4.98 9.44 -14.38
N GLU A 112 -4.79 9.42 -15.69
CA GLU A 112 -4.84 10.60 -16.55
C GLU A 112 -6.26 11.14 -16.85
N LYS A 113 -7.31 10.37 -16.56
CA LYS A 113 -8.68 10.74 -16.95
C LYS A 113 -9.59 11.21 -15.83
N THR A 114 -9.14 11.20 -14.61
CA THR A 114 -9.83 11.97 -13.56
C THR A 114 -9.19 13.35 -13.48
N PRO A 115 -9.77 14.37 -14.10
CA PRO A 115 -9.13 15.68 -14.26
C PRO A 115 -8.89 16.44 -12.95
N GLN A 116 -9.02 15.78 -11.79
CA GLN A 116 -8.93 16.42 -10.48
C GLN A 116 -8.19 15.62 -9.42
N THR A 117 -7.60 14.49 -9.75
CA THR A 117 -6.76 13.72 -8.81
C THR A 117 -5.31 13.84 -9.19
N GLY A 118 -4.46 14.12 -8.22
CA GLY A 118 -3.01 14.15 -8.39
C GLY A 118 -2.31 13.34 -7.31
N SER A 119 -1.06 12.99 -7.55
CA SER A 119 -0.18 12.46 -6.51
C SER A 119 1.12 13.26 -6.45
N ILE A 120 1.63 13.44 -5.24
CA ILE A 120 2.92 14.05 -4.97
C ILE A 120 3.73 13.06 -4.16
N PHE A 121 4.93 12.79 -4.61
CA PHE A 121 5.89 11.99 -3.90
C PHE A 121 6.94 12.89 -3.26
N LEU A 122 7.07 12.79 -1.95
CA LEU A 122 8.01 13.57 -1.15
C LEU A 122 9.07 12.62 -0.61
N ASP A 123 10.28 12.77 -1.13
CA ASP A 123 11.50 12.11 -0.70
C ASP A 123 12.54 13.20 -0.42
N ASP A 124 12.68 13.58 0.84
CA ASP A 124 13.57 14.68 1.27
C ASP A 124 14.54 14.14 2.32
N ALA A 125 15.81 14.45 2.17
CA ALA A 125 16.85 14.02 3.11
C ALA A 125 16.57 14.47 4.55
N SER A 126 15.79 15.55 4.75
CA SER A 126 15.36 16.00 6.06
C SER A 126 14.22 15.20 6.69
N PHE A 127 13.70 14.20 5.99
CA PHE A 127 12.69 13.27 6.51
C PHE A 127 13.34 12.04 7.13
N ALA A 128 14.46 12.23 7.79
CA ALA A 128 15.14 11.21 8.56
C ALA A 128 14.91 11.42 10.06
N PHE A 129 14.93 10.36 10.83
CA PHE A 129 14.89 10.38 12.28
C PHE A 129 15.74 9.27 12.87
N ASP A 130 16.30 9.54 14.03
CA ASP A 130 17.10 8.59 14.81
C ASP A 130 16.27 8.02 15.95
N TYR A 131 16.38 6.72 16.15
CA TYR A 131 15.70 6.05 17.25
C TYR A 131 16.52 4.87 17.76
N ALA A 132 16.21 4.44 18.97
CA ALA A 132 16.74 3.21 19.52
C ALA A 132 15.61 2.22 19.81
N HIS A 133 15.94 0.93 19.79
CA HIS A 133 15.00 -0.12 20.15
C HIS A 133 15.65 -1.35 20.77
N ILE A 134 14.81 -2.21 21.33
CA ILE A 134 15.15 -3.57 21.74
C ILE A 134 14.07 -4.50 21.21
N LEU A 135 14.48 -5.57 20.54
CA LEU A 135 13.60 -6.66 20.11
C LEU A 135 14.00 -7.96 20.83
N PRO A 136 13.44 -8.24 22.01
CA PRO A 136 13.92 -9.31 22.91
C PRO A 136 13.94 -10.72 22.30
N LEU A 137 13.15 -10.96 21.25
CA LEU A 137 13.03 -12.28 20.59
C LEU A 137 13.94 -12.44 19.37
N VAL A 138 14.72 -11.41 19.02
CA VAL A 138 15.62 -11.43 17.87
C VAL A 138 17.05 -11.31 18.37
N GLU A 139 17.84 -12.36 18.19
CA GLU A 139 19.20 -12.47 18.75
C GLU A 139 20.06 -11.23 18.50
N LYS A 140 20.12 -10.75 17.26
CA LYS A 140 20.90 -9.55 16.88
C LYS A 140 20.32 -8.23 17.39
N CYS A 141 19.03 -8.20 17.67
CA CYS A 141 18.31 -6.99 18.10
C CYS A 141 17.90 -7.04 19.57
N SER A 142 18.35 -8.06 20.32
CA SER A 142 18.06 -8.19 21.75
C SER A 142 18.86 -7.21 22.63
N ILE A 143 19.88 -6.58 22.07
CA ILE A 143 20.67 -5.54 22.71
C ILE A 143 20.15 -4.18 22.26
N LEU A 144 20.17 -3.20 23.17
CA LEU A 144 19.83 -1.82 22.82
C LEU A 144 20.75 -1.31 21.71
N HIS A 145 20.17 -0.88 20.62
CA HIS A 145 20.89 -0.28 19.50
C HIS A 145 20.04 0.78 18.80
N GLY A 146 20.71 1.62 18.03
CA GLY A 146 20.08 2.74 17.32
C GLY A 146 20.05 2.52 15.82
N HIS A 147 19.12 3.22 15.20
CA HIS A 147 18.95 3.29 13.75
C HIS A 147 18.65 4.70 13.31
N THR A 148 19.05 5.02 12.08
CA THR A 148 18.53 6.14 11.33
C THR A 148 17.56 5.61 10.28
N SER A 149 16.35 6.10 10.27
CA SER A 149 15.34 5.78 9.25
C SER A 149 14.97 7.02 8.46
N SER A 150 14.67 6.84 7.19
CA SER A 150 14.12 7.88 6.33
C SER A 150 12.65 7.59 6.02
N VAL A 151 11.88 8.66 5.84
CA VAL A 151 10.45 8.60 5.52
C VAL A 151 10.24 9.11 4.10
N MET A 152 9.57 8.32 3.29
CA MET A 152 9.04 8.74 2.00
C MET A 152 7.53 8.85 2.11
N VAL A 153 6.97 9.96 1.61
CA VAL A 153 5.53 10.23 1.71
C VAL A 153 4.95 10.40 0.32
N GLU A 154 3.90 9.67 0.03
CA GLU A 154 3.07 9.89 -1.13
C GLU A 154 1.73 10.47 -0.69
N LEU A 155 1.39 11.62 -1.24
CA LEU A 155 0.12 12.28 -1.05
C LEU A 155 -0.72 12.09 -2.32
N VAL A 156 -1.89 11.50 -2.17
CA VAL A 156 -2.84 11.32 -3.27
C VAL A 156 -4.13 12.03 -2.90
N GLY A 157 -4.68 12.80 -3.81
CA GLY A 157 -5.93 13.52 -3.52
C GLY A 157 -6.47 14.32 -4.70
N GLN A 158 -7.61 14.98 -4.45
CA GLN A 158 -8.20 15.88 -5.44
C GLN A 158 -7.41 17.17 -5.54
N MET A 159 -7.17 17.60 -6.77
CA MET A 159 -6.53 18.88 -7.05
C MET A 159 -7.57 20.01 -6.96
N LYS A 160 -7.22 21.06 -6.24
CA LYS A 160 -7.94 22.36 -6.28
C LYS A 160 -7.08 23.37 -7.01
N ASN A 161 -7.61 23.98 -8.05
CA ASN A 161 -6.87 24.98 -8.86
C ASN A 161 -5.52 24.46 -9.36
N ASN A 162 -5.49 23.21 -9.84
CA ASN A 162 -4.28 22.51 -10.28
C ASN A 162 -3.21 22.30 -9.18
N LEU A 163 -3.59 22.40 -7.93
CA LEU A 163 -2.70 22.17 -6.79
C LEU A 163 -3.31 21.08 -5.89
N LEU A 164 -2.52 20.06 -5.56
CA LEU A 164 -2.93 19.03 -4.61
C LEU A 164 -2.74 19.53 -3.17
N VAL A 165 -1.55 20.06 -2.89
CA VAL A 165 -1.18 20.65 -1.61
C VAL A 165 0.03 21.57 -1.82
N ASP A 166 0.15 22.59 -0.98
CA ASP A 166 1.37 23.38 -0.92
C ASP A 166 2.53 22.54 -0.35
N PHE A 167 3.66 22.51 -1.08
CA PHE A 167 4.82 21.72 -0.69
C PHE A 167 5.41 22.13 0.67
N GLY A 168 5.42 23.45 0.96
CA GLY A 168 5.94 23.96 2.23
C GLY A 168 5.09 23.51 3.40
N ILE A 169 3.77 23.53 3.24
CA ILE A 169 2.81 23.06 4.26
C ILE A 169 2.97 21.54 4.43
N ALA A 170 3.01 20.77 3.33
CA ALA A 170 3.17 19.33 3.40
C ALA A 170 4.47 18.94 4.12
N LYS A 171 5.61 19.54 3.73
CA LYS A 171 6.90 19.29 4.38
C LYS A 171 6.89 19.64 5.87
N LYS A 172 6.25 20.76 6.24
CA LYS A 172 6.14 21.16 7.64
C LYS A 172 5.39 20.12 8.46
N ILE A 173 4.22 19.68 8.00
CA ILE A 173 3.41 18.67 8.70
C ILE A 173 4.18 17.34 8.81
N ILE A 174 4.82 16.91 7.73
CA ILE A 174 5.60 15.66 7.74
C ILE A 174 6.73 15.76 8.78
N LYS A 175 7.44 16.88 8.83
CA LYS A 175 8.50 17.09 9.82
C LYS A 175 7.98 17.12 11.26
N GLU A 176 6.84 17.72 11.50
CA GLU A 176 6.20 17.70 12.83
C GLU A 176 5.93 16.27 13.29
N VAL A 177 5.39 15.43 12.40
CA VAL A 177 5.16 14.01 12.69
C VAL A 177 6.47 13.25 12.91
N ILE A 178 7.49 13.49 12.08
CA ILE A 178 8.80 12.84 12.19
C ILE A 178 9.46 13.20 13.54
N ASN A 179 9.37 14.45 13.98
CA ASN A 179 9.93 14.91 15.25
C ASN A 179 9.32 14.17 16.46
N ASP A 180 8.09 13.68 16.36
CA ASP A 180 7.50 12.88 17.42
C ASP A 180 8.16 11.51 17.57
N PHE A 181 8.84 11.02 16.56
CA PHE A 181 9.59 9.76 16.55
C PHE A 181 11.09 9.96 16.73
N ASP A 182 11.59 11.14 16.43
CA ASP A 182 13.02 11.43 16.49
C ASP A 182 13.56 11.39 17.91
N HIS A 183 14.74 10.80 18.08
CA HIS A 183 15.42 10.61 19.37
C HIS A 183 14.56 9.87 20.42
N LYS A 184 13.73 8.93 19.97
CA LYS A 184 12.87 8.11 20.87
C LYS A 184 13.41 6.70 21.02
N PHE A 185 13.01 6.12 22.15
CA PHE A 185 13.21 4.71 22.41
C PHE A 185 11.91 3.95 22.13
N PHE A 186 11.96 3.03 21.17
CA PHE A 186 10.81 2.20 20.82
C PHE A 186 10.86 0.86 21.55
N ILE A 187 9.82 0.58 22.30
CA ILE A 187 9.66 -0.68 23.01
C ILE A 187 8.26 -1.23 22.77
N ASN A 188 8.18 -2.52 22.55
CA ASN A 188 6.89 -3.18 22.42
C ASN A 188 6.21 -3.26 23.81
N ARG A 189 5.02 -2.69 23.91
CA ARG A 189 4.20 -2.67 25.13
C ARG A 189 4.02 -4.03 25.79
N LYS A 190 4.00 -5.10 25.01
CA LYS A 190 3.86 -6.48 25.50
C LYS A 190 4.97 -6.89 26.45
N TYR A 191 6.14 -6.26 26.34
CA TYR A 191 7.32 -6.56 27.18
C TYR A 191 7.53 -5.57 28.34
N LEU A 192 6.67 -4.56 28.44
CA LEU A 192 6.66 -3.68 29.59
C LEU A 192 5.88 -4.35 30.73
N LYS A 193 6.57 -4.70 31.81
CA LYS A 193 5.90 -5.01 33.08
C LYS A 193 5.44 -3.69 33.68
N LYS A 194 4.16 -3.59 34.04
CA LYS A 194 3.73 -2.58 35.02
C LYS A 194 4.25 -3.08 36.37
N GLU A 195 5.12 -2.32 36.98
CA GLU A 195 5.33 -2.42 38.44
C GLU A 195 4.09 -1.80 39.07
N ASP A 196 3.41 -2.58 39.95
CA ASP A 196 2.29 -2.12 40.75
C ASP A 196 2.75 -1.17 41.83
#